data_e445741631e3f25be66b759683ea0b8b
#
_entry.id   e445741631e3f25be66b759683ea0b8b
#
_cell.length_a   1.000
_cell.length_b   1.000
_cell.length_c   1.000
_cell.angle_alpha   90.00
_cell.angle_beta   90.00
_cell.angle_gamma   90.00
#
_symmetry.space_group_name_H-M   'P 1'
#
loop_
_entity.id
_entity.type
_entity.pdbx_description
1 polymer ?
#
loop_
_entity_poly.entity_id
_entity_poly.type
_entity_poly.pdbx_seq_one_letter_code
_entity_poly.pdbx_strand_id
1 'polypeptide(L)'
;SLVGSEMCIRDRYVTVNPYLGTDGVKPFVDECNASDRGIFVLVKTSNPSSGEFQDRLVDGRPLYELVAEKVVEWGEASMDGDYSNVGAVVGATYPEMSKILRKLMPKTYFLVPGYGAQGGTAEDLKYCFNEDGLGAIVNSSRGIIAAYKKDAYAKFGPEHFADASRQAVIDMIADIGRVL
;
A
#
# COMPACT_ATOMS: atom_id res chain seq x y z
N SER A 1 -5.00 -15.17 17.48
CA SER A 1 -3.78 -14.47 17.30
C SER A 1 -2.96 -15.13 16.20
N LEU A 2 -2.85 -14.45 15.15
CA LEU A 2 -1.59 -13.83 15.05
C LEU A 2 -0.50 -14.75 14.55
N VAL A 3 -0.28 -14.66 13.33
CA VAL A 3 1.05 -14.59 12.79
C VAL A 3 2.06 -15.05 13.83
N GLY A 4 2.64 -16.20 13.62
CA GLY A 4 3.62 -16.76 14.56
C GLY A 4 4.72 -15.73 14.82
N SER A 5 5.26 -15.72 16.02
CA SER A 5 6.32 -14.80 16.46
C SER A 5 7.53 -14.75 15.51
N GLU A 6 7.83 -15.85 14.81
CA GLU A 6 8.91 -15.92 13.81
C GLU A 6 8.64 -15.10 12.55
N MET A 7 7.37 -14.98 12.13
CA MET A 7 7.00 -14.14 11.01
C MET A 7 7.15 -12.66 11.38
N CYS A 8 6.80 -12.27 12.60
CA CYS A 8 6.98 -10.91 13.10
C CYS A 8 8.46 -10.49 13.21
N ILE A 9 9.36 -11.42 13.50
CA ILE A 9 10.81 -11.15 13.59
C ILE A 9 11.43 -10.89 12.20
N ARG A 10 10.87 -11.48 11.15
CA ARG A 10 11.36 -11.32 9.76
C ARG A 10 10.70 -10.16 9.04
N ASP A 11 9.47 -9.82 9.43
CA ASP A 11 8.70 -8.75 8.79
C ASP A 11 9.28 -7.39 9.18
N ARG A 12 9.57 -6.58 8.15
CA ARG A 12 10.07 -5.23 8.32
C ARG A 12 8.93 -4.21 8.47
N TYR A 13 7.76 -4.53 7.94
CA TYR A 13 6.61 -3.63 7.92
C TYR A 13 5.34 -4.32 8.41
N VAL A 14 4.50 -3.57 9.14
CA VAL A 14 3.18 -4.01 9.58
C VAL A 14 2.11 -2.98 9.22
N THR A 15 0.89 -3.44 8.93
CA THR A 15 -0.25 -2.56 8.67
C THR A 15 -0.93 -2.20 9.98
N VAL A 16 -1.18 -0.91 10.20
CA VAL A 16 -1.75 -0.35 11.44
C VAL A 16 -3.04 0.41 11.13
N ASN A 17 -4.05 0.20 11.98
CA ASN A 17 -5.30 0.97 11.94
C ASN A 17 -5.14 2.26 12.76
N PRO A 18 -5.41 3.46 12.19
CA PRO A 18 -5.22 4.73 12.88
C PRO A 18 -6.35 5.10 13.85
N TYR A 19 -7.39 4.27 13.97
CA TYR A 19 -8.63 4.64 14.66
C TYR A 19 -8.46 5.07 16.13
N LEU A 20 -7.43 4.56 16.82
CA LEU A 20 -7.09 4.98 18.19
C LEU A 20 -6.27 6.29 18.25
N GLY A 21 -5.95 6.89 17.12
CA GLY A 21 -5.15 8.11 17.07
C GLY A 21 -3.68 7.91 17.45
N THR A 22 -3.03 8.98 17.87
CA THR A 22 -1.58 9.01 18.14
C THR A 22 -1.17 8.00 19.23
N ASP A 23 -1.97 7.84 20.28
CA ASP A 23 -1.66 6.90 21.37
C ASP A 23 -1.58 5.44 20.88
N GLY A 24 -2.39 5.09 19.88
CA GLY A 24 -2.39 3.76 19.29
C GLY A 24 -1.30 3.57 18.23
N VAL A 25 -0.87 4.62 17.55
CA VAL A 25 0.12 4.53 16.45
C VAL A 25 1.54 4.78 16.94
N LYS A 26 1.74 5.71 17.88
CA LYS A 26 3.07 6.12 18.38
C LYS A 26 3.95 4.95 18.84
N PRO A 27 3.47 3.93 19.58
CA PRO A 27 4.32 2.80 20.00
C PRO A 27 4.93 2.04 18.81
N PHE A 28 4.21 1.96 17.69
CA PHE A 28 4.74 1.34 16.46
C PHE A 28 5.80 2.24 15.80
N VAL A 29 5.59 3.55 15.78
CA VAL A 29 6.59 4.51 15.25
C VAL A 29 7.87 4.48 16.08
N ASP A 30 7.75 4.44 17.42
CA ASP A 30 8.89 4.33 18.33
C ASP A 30 9.69 3.05 18.07
N GLU A 31 9.00 1.91 17.84
CA GLU A 31 9.64 0.65 17.46
C GLU A 31 10.30 0.73 16.08
N CYS A 32 9.69 1.42 15.10
CA CYS A 32 10.31 1.62 13.79
C CYS A 32 11.66 2.31 13.91
N ASN A 33 11.74 3.37 14.73
CA ASN A 33 12.95 4.13 14.96
C ASN A 33 14.03 3.32 15.69
N ALA A 34 13.62 2.37 16.56
CA ALA A 34 14.54 1.55 17.36
C ALA A 34 15.12 0.35 16.59
N SER A 35 14.45 -0.13 15.53
CA SER A 35 14.76 -1.46 14.96
C SER A 35 14.82 -1.51 13.43
N ASP A 36 14.96 -0.38 12.74
CA ASP A 36 15.00 -0.29 11.27
C ASP A 36 13.80 -1.00 10.63
N ARG A 37 12.61 -0.62 11.06
CA ARG A 37 11.32 -1.14 10.60
C ARG A 37 10.40 -0.01 10.18
N GLY A 38 9.26 -0.38 9.59
CA GLY A 38 8.26 0.57 9.19
C GLY A 38 6.83 0.09 9.41
N ILE A 39 5.88 0.98 9.23
CA ILE A 39 4.45 0.68 9.26
C ILE A 39 3.76 1.21 8.02
N PHE A 40 2.62 0.61 7.69
CA PHE A 40 1.66 1.17 6.74
C PHE A 40 0.35 1.46 7.47
N VAL A 41 -0.01 2.72 7.58
CA VAL A 41 -1.26 3.16 8.21
C VAL A 41 -2.40 3.08 7.19
N LEU A 42 -3.56 2.56 7.58
CA LEU A 42 -4.75 2.54 6.73
C LEU A 42 -5.26 3.97 6.50
N VAL A 43 -5.17 4.47 5.27
CA VAL A 43 -5.64 5.82 4.89
C VAL A 43 -6.87 5.72 3.98
N LYS A 44 -6.72 5.13 2.77
CA LYS A 44 -7.82 4.88 1.85
C LYS A 44 -7.73 3.46 1.30
N THR A 45 -8.61 2.60 1.76
CA THR A 45 -8.59 1.18 1.41
C THR A 45 -9.45 0.88 0.19
N SER A 46 -9.15 -0.22 -0.51
CA SER A 46 -9.79 -0.59 -1.80
C SER A 46 -11.08 -1.39 -1.66
N ASN A 47 -11.50 -1.73 -0.44
CA ASN A 47 -12.71 -2.51 -0.21
C ASN A 47 -13.98 -1.69 -0.47
N PRO A 48 -15.09 -2.29 -0.91
CA PRO A 48 -16.34 -1.58 -1.25
C PRO A 48 -16.91 -0.73 -0.11
N SER A 49 -16.83 -1.20 1.14
CA SER A 49 -17.37 -0.48 2.31
C SER A 49 -16.45 0.61 2.85
N SER A 50 -15.32 0.90 2.21
CA SER A 50 -14.37 1.90 2.70
C SER A 50 -14.99 3.28 2.88
N GLY A 51 -15.96 3.64 2.04
CA GLY A 51 -16.64 4.94 2.10
C GLY A 51 -17.56 5.13 3.30
N GLU A 52 -17.93 4.06 4.02
CA GLU A 52 -18.80 4.18 5.22
C GLU A 52 -18.17 5.08 6.29
N PHE A 53 -16.84 5.08 6.41
CA PHE A 53 -16.07 5.91 7.33
C PHE A 53 -15.12 6.85 6.61
N GLN A 54 -14.32 6.34 5.68
CA GLN A 54 -13.19 7.07 5.12
C GLN A 54 -13.60 8.30 4.30
N ASP A 55 -14.77 8.25 3.64
CA ASP A 55 -15.29 9.34 2.83
C ASP A 55 -16.21 10.31 3.62
N ARG A 56 -16.42 10.05 4.92
CA ARG A 56 -17.20 10.96 5.76
C ARG A 56 -16.50 12.30 5.91
N LEU A 57 -17.27 13.38 5.84
CA LEU A 57 -16.75 14.72 5.99
C LEU A 57 -16.64 15.10 7.47
N VAL A 58 -15.48 15.57 7.84
CA VAL A 58 -15.19 16.20 9.13
C VAL A 58 -14.70 17.61 8.82
N ASP A 59 -15.43 18.62 9.27
CA ASP A 59 -15.15 20.02 8.97
C ASP A 59 -15.03 20.32 7.44
N GLY A 60 -15.85 19.63 6.64
CA GLY A 60 -15.89 19.79 5.18
C GLY A 60 -14.80 19.02 4.41
N ARG A 61 -13.97 18.24 5.09
CA ARG A 61 -12.90 17.43 4.46
C ARG A 61 -13.13 15.94 4.70
N PRO A 62 -12.83 15.06 3.73
CA PRO A 62 -12.93 13.62 3.92
C PRO A 62 -12.01 13.14 5.04
N LEU A 63 -12.48 12.17 5.84
CA LEU A 63 -11.71 11.61 6.94
C LEU A 63 -10.37 11.04 6.50
N TYR A 64 -10.28 10.42 5.31
CA TYR A 64 -9.02 9.88 4.79
C TYR A 64 -7.93 10.96 4.61
N GLU A 65 -8.30 12.23 4.32
CA GLU A 65 -7.34 13.33 4.22
C GLU A 65 -6.79 13.73 5.59
N LEU A 66 -7.64 13.75 6.62
CA LEU A 66 -7.20 14.03 8.00
C LEU A 66 -6.27 12.94 8.52
N VAL A 67 -6.55 11.67 8.17
CA VAL A 67 -5.64 10.56 8.50
C VAL A 67 -4.33 10.71 7.74
N ALA A 68 -4.35 11.12 6.46
CA ALA A 68 -3.14 11.35 5.68
C ALA A 68 -2.23 12.42 6.30
N GLU A 69 -2.79 13.52 6.80
CA GLU A 69 -2.04 14.55 7.53
C GLU A 69 -1.38 13.99 8.79
N LYS A 70 -2.11 13.14 9.54
CA LYS A 70 -1.55 12.46 10.70
C LYS A 70 -0.42 11.50 10.34
N VAL A 71 -0.51 10.81 9.20
CA VAL A 71 0.59 9.95 8.70
C VAL A 71 1.84 10.78 8.45
N VAL A 72 1.72 11.97 7.85
CA VAL A 72 2.86 12.88 7.66
C VAL A 72 3.44 13.30 9.01
N GLU A 73 2.59 13.77 9.94
CA GLU A 73 3.01 14.18 11.28
C GLU A 73 3.77 13.06 12.02
N TRP A 74 3.23 11.84 12.02
CA TRP A 74 3.89 10.70 12.67
C TRP A 74 5.18 10.30 11.95
N GLY A 75 5.26 10.53 10.65
CA GLY A 75 6.40 10.21 9.82
C GLY A 75 7.58 11.18 9.93
N GLU A 76 7.37 12.42 10.39
CA GLU A 76 8.43 13.42 10.50
C GLU A 76 9.60 12.98 11.39
N ALA A 77 9.31 12.23 12.45
CA ALA A 77 10.32 11.72 13.38
C ALA A 77 10.93 10.35 12.93
N SER A 78 10.51 9.84 11.78
CA SER A 78 10.87 8.49 11.30
C SER A 78 11.32 8.50 9.84
N MET A 79 12.10 9.51 9.47
CA MET A 79 12.66 9.65 8.11
C MET A 79 13.89 8.76 7.93
N ASP A 80 13.94 8.09 6.77
CA ASP A 80 15.12 7.37 6.28
C ASP A 80 15.41 7.86 4.85
N GLY A 81 16.42 8.71 4.71
CA GLY A 81 16.68 9.44 3.48
C GLY A 81 15.52 10.37 3.10
N ASP A 82 15.03 10.24 1.88
CA ASP A 82 13.96 11.08 1.34
C ASP A 82 12.55 10.61 1.70
N TYR A 83 12.41 9.42 2.29
CA TYR A 83 11.13 8.81 2.62
C TYR A 83 11.00 8.47 4.10
N SER A 84 9.75 8.44 4.57
CA SER A 84 9.41 8.05 5.94
C SER A 84 9.22 6.53 6.06
N ASN A 85 9.61 5.97 7.21
CA ASN A 85 9.26 4.60 7.62
C ASN A 85 7.78 4.46 8.02
N VAL A 86 7.04 5.57 8.09
CA VAL A 86 5.59 5.58 8.27
C VAL A 86 4.93 5.73 6.90
N GLY A 87 4.53 4.62 6.33
CA GLY A 87 3.83 4.52 5.05
C GLY A 87 2.31 4.61 5.19
N ALA A 88 1.61 4.60 4.06
CA ALA A 88 0.16 4.66 3.98
C ALA A 88 -0.41 3.55 3.08
N VAL A 89 -1.54 2.95 3.46
CA VAL A 89 -2.31 2.10 2.54
C VAL A 89 -3.23 2.98 1.71
N VAL A 90 -3.03 2.99 0.39
CA VAL A 90 -3.82 3.74 -0.59
C VAL A 90 -4.24 2.81 -1.72
N GLY A 91 -5.52 2.48 -1.79
CA GLY A 91 -6.04 1.52 -2.78
C GLY A 91 -6.00 2.02 -4.21
N ALA A 92 -5.68 1.13 -5.16
CA ALA A 92 -5.58 1.42 -6.60
C ALA A 92 -6.91 1.82 -7.26
N THR A 93 -8.06 1.59 -6.61
CA THR A 93 -9.39 1.74 -7.21
C THR A 93 -9.90 3.18 -7.25
N TYR A 94 -9.14 4.14 -6.74
CA TYR A 94 -9.53 5.54 -6.60
C TYR A 94 -8.42 6.50 -7.09
N PRO A 95 -8.16 6.62 -8.40
CA PRO A 95 -7.03 7.38 -8.94
C PRO A 95 -7.04 8.87 -8.57
N GLU A 96 -8.23 9.53 -8.57
CA GLU A 96 -8.32 10.94 -8.17
C GLU A 96 -7.97 11.15 -6.69
N MET A 97 -8.36 10.23 -5.81
CA MET A 97 -7.98 10.27 -4.40
C MET A 97 -6.48 10.02 -4.23
N SER A 98 -5.90 9.09 -5.00
CA SER A 98 -4.46 8.84 -5.00
C SER A 98 -3.66 10.09 -5.37
N LYS A 99 -4.12 10.86 -6.34
CA LYS A 99 -3.52 12.13 -6.75
C LYS A 99 -3.54 13.19 -5.64
N ILE A 100 -4.66 13.30 -4.92
CA ILE A 100 -4.77 14.19 -3.75
C ILE A 100 -3.83 13.72 -2.64
N LEU A 101 -3.88 12.43 -2.31
CA LEU A 101 -3.09 11.84 -1.24
C LEU A 101 -1.58 11.91 -1.53
N ARG A 102 -1.14 11.74 -2.79
CA ARG A 102 0.27 11.89 -3.16
C ARG A 102 0.77 13.32 -2.90
N LYS A 103 -0.05 14.33 -3.18
CA LYS A 103 0.29 15.74 -2.88
C LYS A 103 0.37 16.01 -1.38
N LEU A 104 -0.52 15.40 -0.58
CA LEU A 104 -0.50 15.53 0.88
C LEU A 104 0.69 14.80 1.51
N MET A 105 1.08 13.65 0.97
CA MET A 105 2.08 12.74 1.53
C MET A 105 3.25 12.50 0.55
N PRO A 106 4.01 13.54 0.15
CA PRO A 106 5.05 13.41 -0.90
C PRO A 106 6.22 12.50 -0.49
N LYS A 107 6.50 12.37 0.79
CA LYS A 107 7.62 11.58 1.34
C LYS A 107 7.17 10.26 1.98
N THR A 108 5.97 9.80 1.67
CA THR A 108 5.37 8.60 2.26
C THR A 108 5.29 7.49 1.22
N TYR A 109 5.77 6.30 1.54
CA TYR A 109 5.53 5.13 0.70
C TYR A 109 4.06 4.71 0.78
N PHE A 110 3.43 4.49 -0.38
CA PHE A 110 2.09 3.92 -0.47
C PHE A 110 2.17 2.42 -0.65
N LEU A 111 1.49 1.66 0.21
CA LEU A 111 1.14 0.28 -0.07
C LEU A 111 -0.17 0.30 -0.87
N VAL A 112 -0.12 -0.17 -2.11
CA VAL A 112 -1.22 -0.01 -3.08
C VAL A 112 -1.86 -1.35 -3.41
N PRO A 113 -2.86 -1.80 -2.64
CA PRO A 113 -3.66 -2.97 -2.97
C PRO A 113 -4.70 -2.66 -4.05
N GLY A 114 -5.14 -3.72 -4.75
CA GLY A 114 -6.29 -3.64 -5.66
C GLY A 114 -5.93 -3.67 -7.15
N TYR A 115 -4.66 -3.71 -7.52
CA TYR A 115 -4.22 -3.89 -8.90
C TYR A 115 -4.69 -5.25 -9.47
N GLY A 116 -5.28 -5.20 -10.64
CA GLY A 116 -5.79 -6.35 -11.39
C GLY A 116 -7.05 -6.96 -10.78
N ALA A 117 -6.94 -7.76 -9.74
CA ALA A 117 -8.05 -8.56 -9.20
C ALA A 117 -9.23 -7.75 -8.62
N GLN A 118 -9.04 -6.47 -8.31
CA GLN A 118 -10.08 -5.56 -7.82
C GLN A 118 -10.42 -4.45 -8.84
N GLY A 119 -9.91 -4.58 -10.07
CA GLY A 119 -10.22 -3.67 -11.17
C GLY A 119 -9.25 -2.49 -11.34
N GLY A 120 -8.25 -2.33 -10.46
CA GLY A 120 -7.22 -1.31 -10.63
C GLY A 120 -6.31 -1.63 -11.82
N THR A 121 -6.03 -0.64 -12.66
CA THR A 121 -5.16 -0.74 -13.85
C THR A 121 -3.82 -0.05 -13.60
N ALA A 122 -2.85 -0.23 -14.51
CA ALA A 122 -1.57 0.48 -14.44
C ALA A 122 -1.77 2.01 -14.52
N GLU A 123 -2.70 2.48 -15.37
CA GLU A 123 -3.03 3.90 -15.48
C GLU A 123 -3.56 4.50 -14.15
N ASP A 124 -4.31 3.72 -13.37
CA ASP A 124 -4.81 4.17 -12.08
C ASP A 124 -3.68 4.31 -11.04
N LEU A 125 -2.59 3.55 -11.21
CA LEU A 125 -1.46 3.52 -10.29
C LEU A 125 -0.49 4.69 -10.46
N LYS A 126 -0.43 5.34 -11.62
CA LYS A 126 0.57 6.36 -11.91
C LYS A 126 0.62 7.48 -10.87
N TYR A 127 -0.53 7.84 -10.30
CA TYR A 127 -0.63 8.88 -9.27
C TYR A 127 -0.18 8.42 -7.87
N CYS A 128 0.08 7.14 -7.69
CA CYS A 128 0.63 6.62 -6.44
C CYS A 128 2.16 6.78 -6.36
N PHE A 129 2.81 6.96 -7.51
CA PHE A 129 4.27 7.14 -7.61
C PHE A 129 4.66 8.62 -7.61
N ASN A 130 5.88 8.90 -7.24
CA ASN A 130 6.53 10.19 -7.44
C ASN A 130 7.20 10.23 -8.83
N GLU A 131 7.69 11.42 -9.24
CA GLU A 131 8.35 11.63 -10.54
C GLU A 131 9.64 10.82 -10.71
N ASP A 132 10.27 10.41 -9.61
CA ASP A 132 11.45 9.52 -9.57
C ASP A 132 11.10 8.03 -9.79
N GLY A 133 9.83 7.69 -9.95
CA GLY A 133 9.34 6.32 -10.08
C GLY A 133 9.27 5.55 -8.74
N LEU A 134 9.51 6.22 -7.62
CA LEU A 134 9.43 5.65 -6.27
C LEU A 134 8.14 6.05 -5.54
N GLY A 135 8.06 5.78 -4.26
CA GLY A 135 6.95 6.18 -3.39
C GLY A 135 5.76 5.22 -3.36
N ALA A 136 5.76 4.12 -4.13
CA ALA A 136 4.69 3.12 -4.06
C ALA A 136 5.21 1.68 -4.12
N ILE A 137 4.51 0.80 -3.39
CA ILE A 137 4.67 -0.65 -3.43
C ILE A 137 3.32 -1.24 -3.84
N VAL A 138 3.24 -1.78 -5.05
CA VAL A 138 2.01 -2.35 -5.59
C VAL A 138 1.89 -3.81 -5.20
N ASN A 139 0.78 -4.19 -4.56
CA ASN A 139 0.55 -5.57 -4.19
C ASN A 139 -0.64 -6.18 -4.95
N SER A 140 -0.47 -7.42 -5.42
CA SER A 140 -1.45 -8.17 -6.19
C SER A 140 -1.47 -9.65 -5.79
N SER A 141 -1.85 -9.94 -4.53
CA SER A 141 -1.74 -11.29 -3.96
C SER A 141 -2.37 -12.37 -4.84
N ARG A 142 -3.67 -12.26 -5.16
CA ARG A 142 -4.36 -13.22 -6.04
C ARG A 142 -3.84 -13.20 -7.47
N GLY A 143 -3.42 -12.03 -7.95
CA GLY A 143 -2.84 -11.86 -9.28
C GLY A 143 -1.55 -12.64 -9.47
N ILE A 144 -0.76 -12.77 -8.41
CA ILE A 144 0.56 -13.41 -8.40
C ILE A 144 0.45 -14.85 -7.93
N ILE A 145 -0.02 -15.10 -6.69
CA ILE A 145 -0.01 -16.44 -6.08
C ILE A 145 -0.92 -17.43 -6.83
N ALA A 146 -2.05 -16.95 -7.37
CA ALA A 146 -2.99 -17.78 -8.12
C ALA A 146 -2.87 -17.57 -9.64
N ALA A 147 -1.75 -17.06 -10.14
CA ALA A 147 -1.54 -16.82 -11.58
C ALA A 147 -1.77 -18.08 -12.42
N TYR A 148 -1.28 -19.23 -11.98
CA TYR A 148 -1.44 -20.52 -12.66
C TYR A 148 -2.90 -20.94 -12.95
N LYS A 149 -3.88 -20.31 -12.26
CA LYS A 149 -5.32 -20.52 -12.49
C LYS A 149 -5.90 -19.64 -13.59
N LYS A 150 -5.13 -18.71 -14.13
CA LYS A 150 -5.57 -17.79 -15.18
C LYS A 150 -5.19 -18.33 -16.54
N ASP A 151 -6.04 -18.12 -17.55
CA ASP A 151 -5.82 -18.59 -18.94
C ASP A 151 -4.47 -18.11 -19.50
N ALA A 152 -4.07 -16.88 -19.21
CA ALA A 152 -2.79 -16.32 -19.66
C ALA A 152 -1.56 -17.13 -19.21
N TYR A 153 -1.69 -17.86 -18.09
CA TYR A 153 -0.60 -18.66 -17.50
C TYR A 153 -0.93 -20.16 -17.46
N ALA A 154 -2.00 -20.61 -18.12
CA ALA A 154 -2.43 -22.01 -18.14
C ALA A 154 -1.35 -22.97 -18.62
N LYS A 155 -0.43 -22.50 -19.49
CA LYS A 155 0.72 -23.27 -20.00
C LYS A 155 1.65 -23.82 -18.91
N PHE A 156 1.68 -23.19 -17.73
CA PHE A 156 2.54 -23.63 -16.62
C PHE A 156 1.91 -24.78 -15.83
N GLY A 157 0.58 -24.85 -15.76
CA GLY A 157 -0.13 -25.82 -14.93
C GLY A 157 0.08 -25.60 -13.42
N PRO A 158 -0.64 -26.37 -12.58
CA PRO A 158 -0.58 -26.22 -11.12
C PRO A 158 0.76 -26.67 -10.53
N GLU A 159 1.50 -27.56 -11.18
CA GLU A 159 2.80 -28.07 -10.71
C GLU A 159 3.91 -27.04 -10.86
N HIS A 160 3.77 -26.11 -11.82
CA HIS A 160 4.69 -25.00 -12.06
C HIS A 160 4.10 -23.65 -11.62
N PHE A 161 3.35 -23.64 -10.53
CA PHE A 161 2.72 -22.43 -10.01
C PHE A 161 3.73 -21.30 -9.71
N ALA A 162 4.95 -21.65 -9.30
CA ALA A 162 6.01 -20.68 -9.02
C ALA A 162 6.47 -19.95 -10.29
N ASP A 163 6.59 -20.67 -11.42
CA ASP A 163 6.95 -20.08 -12.70
C ASP A 163 5.83 -19.17 -13.23
N ALA A 164 4.57 -19.59 -13.06
CA ALA A 164 3.40 -18.78 -13.37
C ALA A 164 3.38 -17.50 -12.54
N SER A 165 3.66 -17.58 -11.24
CA SER A 165 3.73 -16.44 -10.36
C SER A 165 4.86 -15.48 -10.75
N ARG A 166 6.04 -16.02 -11.07
CA ARG A 166 7.18 -15.22 -11.57
C ARG A 166 6.84 -14.48 -12.85
N GLN A 167 6.22 -15.18 -13.82
CA GLN A 167 5.80 -14.55 -15.08
C GLN A 167 4.78 -13.44 -14.83
N ALA A 168 3.81 -13.65 -13.95
CA ALA A 168 2.80 -12.66 -13.61
C ALA A 168 3.44 -11.39 -12.99
N VAL A 169 4.50 -11.54 -12.20
CA VAL A 169 5.25 -10.39 -11.66
C VAL A 169 5.99 -9.64 -12.78
N ILE A 170 6.63 -10.37 -13.70
CA ILE A 170 7.33 -9.76 -14.85
C ILE A 170 6.35 -8.95 -15.71
N ASP A 171 5.19 -9.55 -16.03
CA ASP A 171 4.15 -8.89 -16.82
C ASP A 171 3.60 -7.65 -16.10
N MET A 172 3.41 -7.73 -14.77
CA MET A 172 2.97 -6.61 -13.94
C MET A 172 4.01 -5.47 -13.91
N ILE A 173 5.29 -5.80 -13.80
CA ILE A 173 6.38 -4.80 -13.86
C ILE A 173 6.37 -4.10 -15.22
N ALA A 174 6.24 -4.85 -16.32
CA ALA A 174 6.19 -4.30 -17.67
C ALA A 174 4.94 -3.42 -17.89
N ASP A 175 3.79 -3.83 -17.35
CA ASP A 175 2.54 -3.07 -17.44
C ASP A 175 2.61 -1.75 -16.69
N ILE A 176 3.08 -1.76 -15.44
CA ILE A 176 3.23 -0.56 -14.62
C ILE A 176 4.32 0.35 -15.20
N GLY A 177 5.46 -0.21 -15.63
CA GLY A 177 6.57 0.55 -16.21
C GLY A 177 6.24 1.31 -17.51
N ARG A 178 5.11 0.98 -18.17
CA ARG A 178 4.66 1.74 -19.35
C ARG A 178 4.01 3.08 -19.00
N VAL A 179 3.57 3.25 -17.77
CA VAL A 179 2.81 4.44 -17.32
C VAL A 179 3.60 5.36 -16.40
N LEU A 180 4.77 4.89 -15.95
CA LEU A 180 5.77 5.65 -15.20
C LEU A 180 6.80 6.26 -16.13
#